data_f9ebfd4ca39db1f7876424c9de6536c2
#
_entry.id   f9ebfd4ca39db1f7876424c9de6536c2
#
_cell.length_a   1.000
_cell.length_b   1.000
_cell.length_c   1.000
_cell.angle_alpha   90.00
_cell.angle_beta   90.00
_cell.angle_gamma   90.00
#
_symmetry.space_group_name_H-M   'P 1'
#
loop_
_entity.id
_entity.type
_entity.pdbx_description
1 polymer ?
#
loop_
_entity_poly.entity_id
_entity_poly.type
_entity_poly.pdbx_seq_one_letter_code
_entity_poly.pdbx_strand_id
1 'polypeptide(L)'
;MATWKGQSRGNILGYKIFIAILKISGLPMAYFLLRFVAFYFFIASPSSFRIIYTFHHKRLGWGSLRSVLAVYRNYYAFGQVILDKTATMGGFNTRFTYNFDGEEYLRQMAADKTGGLLISAHTGNFEMAGHMLERINTQVNILMLDAEHQKIKRYLSSFTRKSFRIIPIRDDNSHIFEISLALERKEIICMHGDRYMPGSKVITRNFLGEKASFPTGPFYLAMKYGVPVSFVFAMKEGNRNYHFSATPPKLYRQQATSSK
;
A
#
# COMPACT_ATOMS: atom_id res chain seq x y z
N MET A 1 -8.43 18.94 8.09
CA MET A 1 -8.34 17.60 7.51
C MET A 1 -8.92 16.60 8.50
N ALA A 2 -9.83 15.70 8.09
CA ALA A 2 -10.33 14.68 9.01
C ALA A 2 -9.19 13.72 9.33
N THR A 3 -8.77 13.65 10.57
CA THR A 3 -7.78 12.69 11.06
C THR A 3 -8.34 11.28 10.92
N TRP A 4 -7.77 10.50 10.02
CA TRP A 4 -8.13 9.09 9.87
C TRP A 4 -7.72 8.32 11.15
N LYS A 5 -8.69 7.71 11.81
CA LYS A 5 -8.49 7.03 13.11
C LYS A 5 -8.11 5.55 12.98
N GLY A 6 -7.71 5.08 11.82
CA GLY A 6 -7.27 3.69 11.60
C GLY A 6 -8.34 2.61 11.81
N GLN A 7 -9.61 2.97 11.97
CA GLN A 7 -10.69 2.01 12.20
C GLN A 7 -11.39 1.65 10.89
N SER A 8 -11.37 0.35 10.54
CA SER A 8 -12.20 -0.17 9.46
C SER A 8 -13.68 -0.10 9.84
N ARG A 9 -14.55 0.26 8.91
CA ARG A 9 -16.02 0.28 9.10
C ARG A 9 -16.64 -1.13 9.10
N GLY A 10 -15.86 -2.18 8.89
CA GLY A 10 -16.33 -3.57 8.92
C GLY A 10 -16.53 -4.06 10.35
N ASN A 11 -17.64 -4.76 10.61
CA ASN A 11 -17.86 -5.44 11.87
C ASN A 11 -17.29 -6.88 11.84
N ILE A 12 -17.07 -7.46 13.01
CA ILE A 12 -16.52 -8.83 13.16
C ILE A 12 -17.42 -9.87 12.49
N LEU A 13 -18.74 -9.67 12.52
CA LEU A 13 -19.70 -10.58 11.90
C LEU A 13 -19.52 -10.63 10.38
N GLY A 14 -19.37 -9.47 9.73
CA GLY A 14 -19.10 -9.39 8.30
C GLY A 14 -17.81 -10.14 7.90
N TYR A 15 -16.74 -9.97 8.68
CA TYR A 15 -15.49 -10.74 8.45
C TYR A 15 -15.72 -12.26 8.59
N LYS A 16 -16.43 -12.71 9.62
CA LYS A 16 -16.73 -14.15 9.82
C LYS A 16 -17.54 -14.73 8.65
N ILE A 17 -18.55 -14.00 8.16
CA ILE A 17 -19.35 -14.42 7.00
C ILE A 17 -18.48 -14.58 5.75
N PHE A 18 -17.66 -13.57 5.42
CA PHE A 18 -16.78 -13.66 4.26
C PHE A 18 -15.72 -14.76 4.37
N ILE A 19 -15.15 -14.97 5.55
CA ILE A 19 -14.21 -16.08 5.78
C ILE A 19 -14.92 -17.44 5.61
N ALA A 20 -16.14 -17.60 6.11
CA ALA A 20 -16.92 -18.82 5.93
C ALA A 20 -17.20 -19.08 4.43
N ILE A 21 -17.60 -18.05 3.69
CA ILE A 21 -17.84 -18.14 2.25
C ILE A 21 -16.56 -18.48 1.49
N LEU A 22 -15.44 -17.86 1.83
CA LEU A 22 -14.13 -18.17 1.22
C LEU A 22 -13.75 -19.63 1.44
N LYS A 23 -14.04 -20.19 2.63
CA LYS A 23 -13.76 -21.59 2.96
C LYS A 23 -14.64 -22.57 2.19
N ILE A 24 -15.95 -22.30 2.09
CA ILE A 24 -16.94 -23.25 1.55
C ILE A 24 -17.08 -23.11 0.04
N SER A 25 -17.19 -21.89 -0.47
CA SER A 25 -17.57 -21.59 -1.86
C SER A 25 -16.48 -20.85 -2.66
N GLY A 26 -15.40 -20.46 -1.98
CA GLY A 26 -14.27 -19.78 -2.59
C GLY A 26 -14.50 -18.33 -2.98
N LEU A 27 -13.50 -17.76 -3.65
CA LEU A 27 -13.43 -16.35 -4.01
C LEU A 27 -14.56 -15.86 -4.94
N PRO A 28 -15.05 -16.64 -5.94
CA PRO A 28 -16.13 -16.16 -6.82
C PRO A 28 -17.42 -15.84 -6.08
N MET A 29 -17.81 -16.68 -5.12
CA MET A 29 -19.01 -16.45 -4.31
C MET A 29 -18.82 -15.26 -3.35
N ALA A 30 -17.63 -15.11 -2.79
CA ALA A 30 -17.29 -13.94 -1.99
C ALA A 30 -17.41 -12.63 -2.80
N TYR A 31 -16.97 -12.61 -4.05
CA TYR A 31 -17.12 -11.47 -4.96
C TYR A 31 -18.58 -11.23 -5.35
N PHE A 32 -19.37 -12.28 -5.50
CA PHE A 32 -20.80 -12.12 -5.76
C PHE A 32 -21.49 -11.42 -4.60
N LEU A 33 -21.28 -11.88 -3.36
CA LEU A 33 -21.82 -11.24 -2.16
C LEU A 33 -21.29 -9.79 -2.01
N LEU A 34 -20.02 -9.56 -2.32
CA LEU A 34 -19.41 -8.24 -2.23
C LEU A 34 -20.13 -7.19 -3.07
N ARG A 35 -20.79 -7.55 -4.19
CA ARG A 35 -21.58 -6.60 -5.00
C ARG A 35 -22.68 -5.94 -4.18
N PHE A 36 -23.37 -6.69 -3.34
CA PHE A 36 -24.43 -6.18 -2.48
C PHE A 36 -23.85 -5.32 -1.34
N VAL A 37 -22.74 -5.74 -0.76
CA VAL A 37 -22.05 -4.96 0.28
C VAL A 37 -21.50 -3.64 -0.30
N ALA A 38 -20.93 -3.66 -1.48
CA ALA A 38 -20.49 -2.44 -2.17
C ALA A 38 -21.66 -1.49 -2.48
N PHE A 39 -22.81 -2.03 -2.89
CA PHE A 39 -24.02 -1.26 -3.13
C PHE A 39 -24.58 -0.65 -1.82
N TYR A 40 -24.56 -1.42 -0.72
CA TYR A 40 -24.91 -0.87 0.59
C TYR A 40 -24.03 0.34 0.95
N PHE A 41 -22.70 0.23 0.84
CA PHE A 41 -21.78 1.35 1.15
C PHE A 41 -21.93 2.52 0.17
N PHE A 42 -22.26 2.25 -1.08
CA PHE A 42 -22.54 3.27 -2.08
C PHE A 42 -23.70 4.19 -1.64
N ILE A 43 -24.72 3.65 -0.99
CA ILE A 43 -25.87 4.41 -0.48
C ILE A 43 -25.58 4.96 0.94
N ALA A 44 -25.04 4.12 1.83
CA ALA A 44 -24.90 4.43 3.25
C ALA A 44 -23.69 5.31 3.63
N SER A 45 -22.86 5.71 2.65
CA SER A 45 -21.63 6.48 2.94
C SER A 45 -21.53 7.80 2.15
N PRO A 46 -22.41 8.80 2.40
CA PRO A 46 -22.51 10.01 1.58
C PRO A 46 -21.22 10.87 1.60
N SER A 47 -20.49 10.90 2.71
CA SER A 47 -19.23 11.64 2.80
C SER A 47 -18.14 11.06 1.89
N SER A 48 -17.96 9.74 1.92
CA SER A 48 -17.00 9.06 1.05
C SER A 48 -17.46 9.11 -0.42
N PHE A 49 -18.77 8.95 -0.65
CA PHE A 49 -19.35 9.12 -1.99
C PHE A 49 -18.95 10.48 -2.60
N ARG A 50 -19.16 11.59 -1.86
CA ARG A 50 -18.83 12.94 -2.32
C ARG A 50 -17.35 13.08 -2.67
N ILE A 51 -16.45 12.54 -1.84
CA ILE A 51 -15.01 12.62 -2.07
C ILE A 51 -14.65 11.87 -3.36
N ILE A 52 -15.08 10.62 -3.51
CA ILE A 52 -14.76 9.78 -4.67
C ILE A 52 -15.39 10.38 -5.95
N TYR A 53 -16.65 10.82 -5.90
CA TYR A 53 -17.32 11.48 -7.00
C TYR A 53 -16.56 12.73 -7.44
N THR A 54 -16.22 13.62 -6.48
CA THR A 54 -15.50 14.87 -6.77
C THR A 54 -14.14 14.59 -7.41
N PHE A 55 -13.44 13.56 -6.96
CA PHE A 55 -12.18 13.14 -7.56
C PHE A 55 -12.37 12.78 -9.05
N HIS A 56 -13.31 11.89 -9.37
CA HIS A 56 -13.54 11.47 -10.75
C HIS A 56 -14.08 12.60 -11.62
N HIS A 57 -15.03 13.38 -11.09
CA HIS A 57 -15.67 14.45 -11.85
C HIS A 57 -14.76 15.66 -12.05
N LYS A 58 -14.16 16.17 -10.96
CA LYS A 58 -13.38 17.43 -11.03
C LYS A 58 -11.92 17.20 -11.38
N ARG A 59 -11.28 16.07 -10.93
CA ARG A 59 -9.86 15.82 -11.20
C ARG A 59 -9.62 15.08 -12.50
N LEU A 60 -10.43 14.07 -12.78
CA LEU A 60 -10.30 13.27 -14.01
C LEU A 60 -11.18 13.79 -15.16
N GLY A 61 -12.02 14.81 -14.92
CA GLY A 61 -12.89 15.42 -15.95
C GLY A 61 -14.00 14.48 -16.46
N TRP A 62 -14.39 13.46 -15.67
CA TRP A 62 -15.41 12.51 -16.12
C TRP A 62 -16.81 13.10 -16.02
N GLY A 63 -17.69 12.75 -16.98
CA GLY A 63 -19.10 13.11 -16.91
C GLY A 63 -19.79 12.58 -15.64
N SER A 64 -20.89 13.22 -15.22
CA SER A 64 -21.58 12.95 -13.95
C SER A 64 -21.98 11.49 -13.79
N LEU A 65 -22.62 10.88 -14.81
CA LEU A 65 -23.03 9.47 -14.74
C LEU A 65 -21.84 8.52 -14.60
N ARG A 66 -20.78 8.74 -15.38
CA ARG A 66 -19.53 7.95 -15.29
C ARG A 66 -18.89 8.09 -13.91
N SER A 67 -18.91 9.28 -13.32
CA SER A 67 -18.38 9.55 -11.98
C SER A 67 -19.18 8.84 -10.90
N VAL A 68 -20.51 8.79 -11.00
CA VAL A 68 -21.38 8.02 -10.09
C VAL A 68 -21.08 6.52 -10.18
N LEU A 69 -21.00 5.97 -11.39
CA LEU A 69 -20.65 4.57 -11.58
C LEU A 69 -19.25 4.24 -11.05
N ALA A 70 -18.30 5.18 -11.15
CA ALA A 70 -16.97 5.04 -10.60
C ALA A 70 -16.97 4.97 -9.08
N VAL A 71 -17.87 5.65 -8.38
CA VAL A 71 -18.01 5.52 -6.92
C VAL A 71 -18.36 4.08 -6.54
N TYR A 72 -19.35 3.47 -7.18
CA TYR A 72 -19.70 2.07 -6.93
C TYR A 72 -18.53 1.13 -7.22
N ARG A 73 -17.89 1.30 -8.38
CA ARG A 73 -16.70 0.51 -8.77
C ARG A 73 -15.56 0.64 -7.77
N ASN A 74 -15.35 1.82 -7.20
CA ASN A 74 -14.33 2.05 -6.19
C ASN A 74 -14.61 1.25 -4.90
N TYR A 75 -15.86 1.23 -4.40
CA TYR A 75 -16.23 0.42 -3.25
C TYR A 75 -16.07 -1.07 -3.53
N TYR A 76 -16.47 -1.51 -4.72
CA TYR A 76 -16.33 -2.90 -5.11
C TYR A 76 -14.86 -3.34 -5.23
N ALA A 77 -14.03 -2.53 -5.91
CA ALA A 77 -12.59 -2.79 -6.05
C ALA A 77 -11.87 -2.80 -4.69
N PHE A 78 -12.19 -1.85 -3.80
CA PHE A 78 -11.65 -1.82 -2.46
C PHE A 78 -12.03 -3.07 -1.65
N GLY A 79 -13.27 -3.51 -1.74
CA GLY A 79 -13.71 -4.75 -1.11
C GLY A 79 -13.02 -5.98 -1.69
N GLN A 80 -12.76 -6.02 -3.02
CA GLN A 80 -11.97 -7.09 -3.64
C GLN A 80 -10.54 -7.12 -3.07
N VAL A 81 -9.87 -5.98 -2.93
CA VAL A 81 -8.53 -5.89 -2.33
C VAL A 81 -8.50 -6.52 -0.93
N ILE A 82 -9.50 -6.22 -0.09
CA ILE A 82 -9.60 -6.80 1.26
C ILE A 82 -9.82 -8.32 1.20
N LEU A 83 -10.71 -8.81 0.32
CA LEU A 83 -10.99 -10.24 0.17
C LEU A 83 -9.77 -11.00 -0.37
N ASP A 84 -9.09 -10.44 -1.37
CA ASP A 84 -7.92 -11.05 -2.00
C ASP A 84 -6.78 -11.21 -0.99
N LYS A 85 -6.48 -10.14 -0.25
CA LYS A 85 -5.54 -10.18 0.86
C LYS A 85 -5.91 -11.26 1.87
N THR A 86 -7.18 -11.25 2.32
CA THR A 86 -7.67 -12.22 3.31
C THR A 86 -7.56 -13.65 2.80
N ALA A 87 -7.91 -13.88 1.54
CA ALA A 87 -7.85 -15.18 0.92
C ALA A 87 -6.40 -15.68 0.75
N THR A 88 -5.50 -14.82 0.29
CA THR A 88 -4.08 -15.18 0.11
C THR A 88 -3.41 -15.46 1.45
N MET A 89 -3.58 -14.58 2.43
CA MET A 89 -3.03 -14.76 3.78
C MET A 89 -3.62 -15.95 4.52
N GLY A 90 -4.89 -16.26 4.28
CA GLY A 90 -5.58 -17.43 4.83
C GLY A 90 -5.20 -18.76 4.15
N GLY A 91 -4.33 -18.75 3.14
CA GLY A 91 -3.92 -19.95 2.41
C GLY A 91 -5.03 -20.56 1.56
N PHE A 92 -6.08 -19.79 1.25
CA PHE A 92 -7.17 -20.29 0.38
C PHE A 92 -6.68 -20.40 -1.07
N ASN A 93 -7.19 -21.40 -1.79
CA ASN A 93 -6.89 -21.57 -3.20
C ASN A 93 -7.55 -20.44 -4.04
N THR A 94 -6.79 -19.37 -4.29
CA THR A 94 -7.27 -18.17 -5.00
C THR A 94 -7.05 -18.24 -6.49
N ARG A 95 -6.11 -19.07 -6.97
CA ARG A 95 -5.67 -19.15 -8.36
C ARG A 95 -5.30 -17.79 -8.94
N PHE A 96 -4.66 -16.91 -8.14
CA PHE A 96 -4.14 -15.65 -8.65
C PHE A 96 -2.96 -15.90 -9.57
N THR A 97 -2.90 -15.08 -10.62
CA THR A 97 -1.75 -14.97 -11.52
C THR A 97 -1.06 -13.64 -11.28
N TYR A 98 0.25 -13.63 -11.52
CA TYR A 98 1.09 -12.48 -11.19
C TYR A 98 2.00 -12.16 -12.37
N ASN A 99 1.95 -10.90 -12.82
CA ASN A 99 2.87 -10.32 -13.78
C ASN A 99 3.85 -9.41 -13.04
N PHE A 100 5.09 -9.34 -13.52
CA PHE A 100 6.14 -8.56 -12.89
C PHE A 100 6.88 -7.74 -13.93
N ASP A 101 6.97 -6.41 -13.70
CA ASP A 101 7.82 -5.50 -14.44
C ASP A 101 8.84 -4.89 -13.49
N GLY A 102 10.13 -5.03 -13.80
CA GLY A 102 11.22 -4.48 -12.99
C GLY A 102 11.56 -5.29 -11.74
N GLU A 103 11.15 -6.55 -11.62
CA GLU A 103 11.58 -7.45 -10.53
C GLU A 103 13.11 -7.59 -10.51
N GLU A 104 13.73 -7.57 -11.66
CA GLU A 104 15.19 -7.64 -11.83
C GLU A 104 15.91 -6.50 -11.11
N TYR A 105 15.33 -5.30 -11.05
CA TYR A 105 15.91 -4.16 -10.32
C TYR A 105 15.98 -4.42 -8.83
N LEU A 106 14.91 -5.02 -8.28
CA LEU A 106 14.85 -5.32 -6.84
C LEU A 106 15.80 -6.46 -6.49
N ARG A 107 15.91 -7.47 -7.36
CA ARG A 107 16.87 -8.57 -7.21
C ARG A 107 18.31 -8.07 -7.29
N GLN A 108 18.60 -7.12 -8.19
CA GLN A 108 19.90 -6.51 -8.30
C GLN A 108 20.27 -5.72 -7.05
N MET A 109 19.34 -4.88 -6.52
CA MET A 109 19.53 -4.16 -5.26
C MET A 109 19.87 -5.10 -4.09
N ALA A 110 19.22 -6.26 -4.04
CA ALA A 110 19.50 -7.29 -3.03
C ALA A 110 20.88 -7.96 -3.25
N ALA A 111 21.21 -8.32 -4.49
CA ALA A 111 22.49 -8.95 -4.85
C ALA A 111 23.69 -8.03 -4.59
N ASP A 112 23.57 -6.75 -4.92
CA ASP A 112 24.60 -5.73 -4.71
C ASP A 112 24.78 -5.36 -3.23
N LYS A 113 23.89 -5.83 -2.36
CA LYS A 113 23.88 -5.49 -0.92
C LYS A 113 23.94 -3.98 -0.68
N THR A 114 23.28 -3.22 -1.53
CA THR A 114 23.24 -1.75 -1.40
C THR A 114 22.24 -1.30 -0.34
N GLY A 115 21.28 -2.16 -0.01
CA GLY A 115 20.07 -1.76 0.69
C GLY A 115 19.20 -0.86 -0.20
N GLY A 116 18.17 -0.24 0.34
CA GLY A 116 17.39 0.72 -0.40
C GLY A 116 16.02 1.02 0.17
N LEU A 117 15.37 2.00 -0.45
CA LEU A 117 13.99 2.36 -0.13
C LEU A 117 13.07 1.95 -1.28
N LEU A 118 12.03 1.18 -0.94
CA LEU A 118 10.90 0.93 -1.84
C LEU A 118 9.74 1.83 -1.42
N ILE A 119 9.42 2.78 -2.27
CA ILE A 119 8.35 3.75 -2.01
C ILE A 119 7.11 3.34 -2.80
N SER A 120 6.00 3.18 -2.10
CA SER A 120 4.69 2.89 -2.68
C SER A 120 3.67 3.98 -2.33
N ALA A 121 2.42 3.79 -2.73
CA ALA A 121 1.28 4.61 -2.35
C ALA A 121 0.12 3.72 -1.90
N HIS A 122 -0.89 4.32 -1.22
CA HIS A 122 -2.11 3.61 -0.86
C HIS A 122 -3.02 3.41 -2.08
N THR A 123 -2.46 2.81 -3.13
CA THR A 123 -3.16 2.45 -4.36
C THR A 123 -2.94 0.97 -4.67
N GLY A 124 -3.87 0.36 -5.40
CA GLY A 124 -3.81 -1.07 -5.67
C GLY A 124 -3.93 -1.94 -4.41
N ASN A 125 -3.17 -3.03 -4.36
CA ASN A 125 -3.12 -3.96 -3.23
C ASN A 125 -1.69 -4.10 -2.71
N PHE A 126 -1.17 -3.03 -2.08
CA PHE A 126 0.19 -2.99 -1.57
C PHE A 126 0.50 -4.07 -0.53
N GLU A 127 -0.51 -4.59 0.17
CA GLU A 127 -0.33 -5.67 1.15
C GLU A 127 -0.03 -7.02 0.46
N MET A 128 -0.55 -7.23 -0.75
CA MET A 128 -0.15 -8.37 -1.59
C MET A 128 1.31 -8.28 -2.02
N ALA A 129 1.83 -7.07 -2.24
CA ALA A 129 3.23 -6.86 -2.59
C ALA A 129 4.18 -7.39 -1.51
N GLY A 130 3.81 -7.30 -0.22
CA GLY A 130 4.61 -7.82 0.89
C GLY A 130 4.96 -9.31 0.73
N HIS A 131 4.02 -10.13 0.26
CA HIS A 131 4.27 -11.55 -0.03
C HIS A 131 5.23 -11.78 -1.20
N MET A 132 5.23 -10.86 -2.18
CA MET A 132 6.09 -11.00 -3.35
C MET A 132 7.52 -10.55 -3.05
N LEU A 133 7.71 -9.70 -2.04
CA LEU A 133 9.04 -9.32 -1.55
C LEU A 133 9.82 -10.49 -0.93
N GLU A 134 9.14 -11.57 -0.55
CA GLU A 134 9.80 -12.83 -0.13
C GLU A 134 10.70 -13.43 -1.21
N ARG A 135 10.42 -13.12 -2.47
CA ARG A 135 11.20 -13.58 -3.64
C ARG A 135 12.51 -12.82 -3.82
N ILE A 136 12.67 -11.70 -3.12
CA ILE A 136 13.89 -10.91 -3.11
C ILE A 136 14.73 -11.42 -1.94
N ASN A 137 15.78 -12.16 -2.20
CA ASN A 137 16.60 -12.83 -1.19
C ASN A 137 17.38 -11.83 -0.29
N THR A 138 16.66 -10.96 0.42
CA THR A 138 17.19 -9.98 1.39
C THR A 138 16.17 -9.67 2.47
N GLN A 139 16.65 -9.13 3.60
CA GLN A 139 15.76 -8.69 4.67
C GLN A 139 14.98 -7.45 4.23
N VAL A 140 13.65 -7.55 4.28
CA VAL A 140 12.75 -6.44 3.99
C VAL A 140 12.08 -5.97 5.28
N ASN A 141 12.06 -4.65 5.49
CA ASN A 141 11.41 -4.00 6.61
C ASN A 141 10.25 -3.15 6.09
N ILE A 142 9.05 -3.33 6.65
CA ILE A 142 7.86 -2.59 6.25
C ILE A 142 7.51 -1.57 7.31
N LEU A 143 7.53 -0.29 6.94
CA LEU A 143 7.15 0.81 7.81
C LEU A 143 5.62 0.98 7.80
N MET A 144 4.97 0.90 8.96
CA MET A 144 3.53 1.08 9.09
C MET A 144 3.12 1.69 10.44
N LEU A 145 1.91 2.27 10.49
CA LEU A 145 1.36 2.84 11.72
C LEU A 145 1.11 1.74 12.77
N ASP A 146 1.39 2.03 14.04
CA ASP A 146 1.28 1.08 15.16
C ASP A 146 -0.14 0.51 15.32
N ALA A 147 -1.18 1.31 15.12
CA ALA A 147 -2.57 0.88 15.17
C ALA A 147 -2.92 -0.18 14.10
N GLU A 148 -2.32 -0.10 12.92
CA GLU A 148 -2.43 -1.11 11.87
C GLU A 148 -1.57 -2.32 12.18
N HIS A 149 -0.40 -2.10 12.78
CA HIS A 149 0.53 -3.14 13.17
C HIS A 149 -0.10 -4.17 14.11
N GLN A 150 -0.82 -3.76 15.14
CA GLN A 150 -1.45 -4.70 16.09
C GLN A 150 -2.54 -5.58 15.47
N LYS A 151 -3.32 -5.04 14.52
CA LYS A 151 -4.33 -5.82 13.78
C LYS A 151 -3.68 -6.80 12.81
N ILE A 152 -2.68 -6.34 12.07
CA ILE A 152 -1.94 -7.13 11.10
C ILE A 152 -1.06 -8.17 11.80
N LYS A 153 -0.40 -7.83 12.92
CA LYS A 153 0.43 -8.74 13.70
C LYS A 153 -0.38 -9.94 14.21
N ARG A 154 -1.57 -9.71 14.78
CA ARG A 154 -2.47 -10.79 15.20
C ARG A 154 -2.92 -11.68 14.04
N TYR A 155 -3.03 -11.12 12.86
CA TYR A 155 -3.48 -11.82 11.66
C TYR A 155 -2.32 -12.54 10.96
N LEU A 156 -1.17 -11.89 10.83
CA LEU A 156 0.03 -12.43 10.16
C LEU A 156 0.78 -13.46 11.03
N SER A 157 0.74 -13.33 12.35
CA SER A 157 1.44 -14.26 13.25
C SER A 157 0.92 -15.70 13.18
N SER A 158 -0.30 -15.90 12.65
CA SER A 158 -0.89 -17.23 12.46
C SER A 158 -0.55 -17.90 11.13
N PHE A 159 0.00 -17.16 10.12
CA PHE A 159 0.10 -17.65 8.75
C PHE A 159 1.45 -17.47 8.05
N THR A 160 2.38 -16.65 8.58
CA THR A 160 3.59 -16.32 7.84
C THR A 160 4.84 -16.99 8.38
N ARG A 161 5.56 -17.69 7.49
CA ARG A 161 7.02 -17.82 7.57
C ARG A 161 7.57 -16.41 7.35
N LYS A 162 8.20 -15.83 8.38
CA LYS A 162 8.62 -14.42 8.42
C LYS A 162 9.71 -14.13 7.39
N SER A 163 9.35 -13.49 6.30
CA SER A 163 10.31 -12.98 5.34
C SER A 163 10.46 -11.45 5.41
N PHE A 164 9.63 -10.78 6.21
CA PHE A 164 9.77 -9.34 6.44
C PHE A 164 9.62 -8.98 7.91
N ARG A 165 10.25 -7.87 8.29
CA ARG A 165 10.14 -7.25 9.61
C ARG A 165 9.23 -6.03 9.54
N ILE A 166 8.43 -5.79 10.57
CA ILE A 166 7.60 -4.58 10.68
C ILE A 166 8.33 -3.58 11.57
N ILE A 167 8.46 -2.34 11.10
CA ILE A 167 8.89 -1.19 11.86
C ILE A 167 7.65 -0.33 12.13
N PRO A 168 7.09 -0.34 13.36
CA PRO A 168 5.92 0.45 13.66
C PRO A 168 6.28 1.94 13.81
N ILE A 169 5.52 2.82 13.16
CA ILE A 169 5.62 4.26 13.36
C ILE A 169 5.06 4.59 14.73
N ARG A 170 5.87 5.21 15.58
CA ARG A 170 5.52 5.60 16.95
C ARG A 170 5.64 7.11 17.14
N ASP A 171 4.87 7.65 18.06
CA ASP A 171 4.86 9.10 18.37
C ASP A 171 6.18 9.59 18.98
N ASP A 172 6.95 8.71 19.63
CA ASP A 172 8.26 8.98 20.23
C ASP A 172 9.41 9.02 19.21
N ASN A 173 9.12 8.83 17.93
CA ASN A 173 10.08 8.77 16.83
C ASN A 173 11.13 7.63 16.92
N SER A 174 10.98 6.68 17.83
CA SER A 174 11.91 5.53 17.96
C SER A 174 12.07 4.71 16.69
N HIS A 175 11.05 4.70 15.82
CA HIS A 175 11.08 4.06 14.53
C HIS A 175 12.17 4.63 13.58
N ILE A 176 12.57 5.90 13.75
CA ILE A 176 13.65 6.49 12.94
C ILE A 176 14.99 5.79 13.24
N PHE A 177 15.22 5.42 14.49
CA PHE A 177 16.41 4.68 14.88
C PHE A 177 16.41 3.26 14.28
N GLU A 178 15.27 2.56 14.30
CA GLU A 178 15.12 1.25 13.67
C GLU A 178 15.35 1.31 12.15
N ILE A 179 14.85 2.37 11.48
CA ILE A 179 15.10 2.64 10.06
C ILE A 179 16.60 2.83 9.80
N SER A 180 17.27 3.66 10.63
CA SER A 180 18.69 3.94 10.51
C SER A 180 19.52 2.65 10.57
N LEU A 181 19.29 1.84 11.60
CA LEU A 181 19.97 0.55 11.77
C LEU A 181 19.75 -0.41 10.60
N ALA A 182 18.53 -0.47 10.07
CA ALA A 182 18.24 -1.33 8.93
C ALA A 182 18.98 -0.87 7.67
N LEU A 183 19.03 0.44 7.40
CA LEU A 183 19.76 1.00 6.25
C LEU A 183 21.29 0.84 6.40
N GLU A 184 21.84 0.95 7.61
CA GLU A 184 23.25 0.67 7.89
C GLU A 184 23.60 -0.80 7.62
N ARG A 185 22.69 -1.73 7.94
CA ARG A 185 22.83 -3.16 7.62
C ARG A 185 22.56 -3.50 6.15
N LYS A 186 22.31 -2.49 5.30
CA LYS A 186 22.01 -2.66 3.87
C LYS A 186 20.73 -3.48 3.61
N GLU A 187 19.77 -3.37 4.52
CA GLU A 187 18.45 -3.96 4.36
C GLU A 187 17.54 -3.07 3.51
N ILE A 188 16.47 -3.63 2.98
CA ILE A 188 15.46 -2.89 2.21
C ILE A 188 14.36 -2.40 3.15
N ILE A 189 13.93 -1.15 2.98
CA ILE A 189 12.80 -0.56 3.70
C ILE A 189 11.70 -0.24 2.72
N CYS A 190 10.48 -0.74 2.99
CA CYS A 190 9.27 -0.41 2.27
C CYS A 190 8.45 0.61 3.06
N MET A 191 8.02 1.68 2.39
CA MET A 191 7.19 2.72 2.99
C MET A 191 6.24 3.35 1.96
N HIS A 192 5.17 3.98 2.45
CA HIS A 192 4.29 4.79 1.60
C HIS A 192 4.77 6.24 1.54
N GLY A 193 4.69 6.84 0.35
CA GLY A 193 5.11 8.21 0.08
C GLY A 193 3.97 9.17 -0.25
N ASP A 194 2.71 8.76 -0.07
CA ASP A 194 1.52 9.54 -0.44
C ASP A 194 0.80 10.18 0.76
N ARG A 195 1.22 9.87 1.99
CA ARG A 195 0.65 10.45 3.22
C ARG A 195 1.76 10.91 4.16
N TYR A 196 1.46 11.89 4.99
CA TYR A 196 2.39 12.44 5.97
C TYR A 196 1.69 12.70 7.30
N MET A 197 2.45 12.63 8.39
CA MET A 197 2.00 12.97 9.74
C MET A 197 1.95 14.47 9.93
N PRO A 198 1.05 15.01 10.79
CA PRO A 198 1.07 16.41 11.18
C PRO A 198 2.47 16.83 11.65
N GLY A 199 2.95 18.00 11.20
CA GLY A 199 4.30 18.49 11.52
C GLY A 199 5.43 17.93 10.65
N SER A 200 5.17 16.96 9.79
CA SER A 200 6.19 16.46 8.85
C SER A 200 6.58 17.50 7.80
N LYS A 201 7.86 17.51 7.42
CA LYS A 201 8.30 18.30 6.26
C LYS A 201 7.72 17.74 4.99
N VAL A 202 7.13 18.62 4.18
CA VAL A 202 6.48 18.25 2.91
C VAL A 202 6.99 19.09 1.76
N ILE A 203 6.90 18.57 0.55
CA ILE A 203 7.07 19.28 -0.71
C ILE A 203 5.73 19.36 -1.41
N THR A 204 5.37 20.55 -1.90
CA THR A 204 4.15 20.75 -2.68
C THR A 204 4.46 20.72 -4.16
N ARG A 205 3.70 19.93 -4.92
CA ARG A 205 3.80 19.80 -6.38
C ARG A 205 2.42 19.80 -7.01
N ASN A 206 2.35 20.14 -8.29
CA ASN A 206 1.13 19.95 -9.06
C ASN A 206 0.90 18.45 -9.30
N PHE A 207 -0.27 17.97 -8.95
CA PHE A 207 -0.68 16.58 -9.11
C PHE A 207 -2.16 16.53 -9.52
N LEU A 208 -2.46 15.96 -10.67
CA LEU A 208 -3.82 15.89 -11.24
C LEU A 208 -4.53 17.25 -11.28
N GLY A 209 -3.80 18.29 -11.74
CA GLY A 209 -4.34 19.63 -11.92
C GLY A 209 -4.42 20.51 -10.67
N GLU A 210 -4.00 20.02 -9.50
CA GLU A 210 -3.94 20.83 -8.28
C GLU A 210 -2.67 20.60 -7.46
N LYS A 211 -2.46 21.49 -6.48
CA LYS A 211 -1.34 21.36 -5.53
C LYS A 211 -1.60 20.22 -4.55
N ALA A 212 -0.68 19.26 -4.49
CA ALA A 212 -0.63 18.19 -3.50
C ALA A 212 0.68 18.22 -2.74
N SER A 213 0.63 17.88 -1.46
CA SER A 213 1.81 17.84 -0.59
C SER A 213 2.23 16.40 -0.34
N PHE A 214 3.53 16.14 -0.50
CA PHE A 214 4.15 14.82 -0.32
C PHE A 214 5.23 14.88 0.75
N PRO A 215 5.45 13.81 1.55
CA PRO A 215 6.48 13.78 2.57
C PRO A 215 7.88 13.81 1.94
N THR A 216 8.79 14.59 2.51
CA THR A 216 10.20 14.62 2.09
C THR A 216 11.06 13.59 2.83
N GLY A 217 10.55 13.02 3.90
CA GLY A 217 11.26 12.08 4.78
C GLY A 217 11.91 10.91 4.03
N PRO A 218 11.22 10.18 3.15
CA PRO A 218 11.80 9.09 2.39
C PRO A 218 13.04 9.49 1.58
N PHE A 219 12.97 10.63 0.89
CA PHE A 219 14.08 11.14 0.08
C PHE A 219 15.24 11.65 0.94
N TYR A 220 14.93 12.26 2.09
CA TYR A 220 15.96 12.66 3.05
C TYR A 220 16.74 11.44 3.57
N LEU A 221 16.05 10.36 3.92
CA LEU A 221 16.68 9.10 4.34
C LEU A 221 17.55 8.52 3.23
N ALA A 222 17.04 8.45 1.99
CA ALA A 222 17.79 7.97 0.85
C ALA A 222 19.10 8.74 0.64
N MET A 223 19.03 10.08 0.71
CA MET A 223 20.20 10.94 0.57
C MET A 223 21.18 10.78 1.73
N LYS A 224 20.68 10.73 2.96
CA LYS A 224 21.51 10.61 4.17
C LYS A 224 22.31 9.32 4.21
N TYR A 225 21.69 8.19 3.80
CA TYR A 225 22.32 6.87 3.83
C TYR A 225 22.92 6.46 2.48
N GLY A 226 22.81 7.30 1.46
CA GLY A 226 23.35 7.02 0.11
C GLY A 226 22.73 5.78 -0.52
N VAL A 227 21.46 5.47 -0.22
CA VAL A 227 20.78 4.28 -0.72
C VAL A 227 19.85 4.60 -1.90
N PRO A 228 19.68 3.67 -2.84
CA PRO A 228 18.79 3.86 -3.99
C PRO A 228 17.32 3.83 -3.58
N VAL A 229 16.47 4.50 -4.37
CA VAL A 229 15.02 4.52 -4.25
C VAL A 229 14.41 3.90 -5.49
N SER A 230 13.52 2.94 -5.33
CA SER A 230 12.63 2.42 -6.37
C SER A 230 11.18 2.63 -5.98
N PHE A 231 10.34 3.01 -6.94
CA PHE A 231 8.90 3.08 -6.73
C PHE A 231 8.26 1.74 -7.09
N VAL A 232 7.41 1.23 -6.21
CA VAL A 232 6.81 -0.09 -6.37
C VAL A 232 5.29 -0.03 -6.23
N PHE A 233 4.58 -0.75 -7.10
CA PHE A 233 3.13 -0.81 -7.07
C PHE A 233 2.64 -2.25 -7.29
N ALA A 234 1.48 -2.56 -6.72
CA ALA A 234 0.78 -3.83 -6.89
C ALA A 234 -0.65 -3.54 -7.35
N MET A 235 -0.88 -3.57 -8.63
CA MET A 235 -2.16 -3.23 -9.24
C MET A 235 -2.95 -4.50 -9.58
N LYS A 236 -4.26 -4.45 -9.31
CA LYS A 236 -5.16 -5.53 -9.71
C LYS A 236 -5.62 -5.31 -11.14
N GLU A 237 -5.29 -6.24 -12.02
CA GLU A 237 -5.72 -6.27 -13.41
C GLU A 237 -6.75 -7.40 -13.63
N GLY A 238 -8.02 -7.07 -13.61
CA GLY A 238 -9.09 -8.07 -13.71
C GLY A 238 -9.38 -8.81 -12.40
N ASN A 239 -10.03 -9.98 -12.51
CA ASN A 239 -10.55 -10.68 -11.32
C ASN A 239 -9.50 -11.47 -10.54
N ARG A 240 -8.46 -11.97 -11.21
CA ARG A 240 -7.47 -12.89 -10.62
C ARG A 240 -6.04 -12.57 -11.01
N ASN A 241 -5.78 -11.44 -11.64
CA ASN A 241 -4.45 -11.05 -12.05
C ASN A 241 -3.99 -9.84 -11.24
N TYR A 242 -2.75 -9.90 -10.76
CA TYR A 242 -2.03 -8.79 -10.15
C TYR A 242 -0.78 -8.49 -10.96
N HIS A 243 -0.57 -7.21 -11.20
CA HIS A 243 0.62 -6.69 -11.85
C HIS A 243 1.47 -5.95 -10.81
N PHE A 244 2.68 -6.43 -10.60
CA PHE A 244 3.68 -5.83 -9.75
C PHE A 244 4.67 -5.08 -10.62
N SER A 245 4.89 -3.81 -10.31
CA SER A 245 5.85 -2.99 -11.05
C SER A 245 6.85 -2.34 -10.10
N ALA A 246 8.11 -2.27 -10.55
CA ALA A 246 9.17 -1.55 -9.88
C ALA A 246 9.90 -0.65 -10.89
N THR A 247 10.20 0.59 -10.51
CA THR A 247 11.01 1.47 -11.34
C THR A 247 12.49 1.18 -11.18
N PRO A 248 13.33 1.50 -12.17
CA PRO A 248 14.77 1.48 -12.00
C PRO A 248 15.20 2.25 -10.75
N PRO A 249 16.12 1.70 -9.92
CA PRO A 249 16.58 2.35 -8.71
C PRO A 249 17.31 3.65 -9.02
N LYS A 250 17.02 4.70 -8.27
CA LYS A 250 17.65 6.02 -8.46
C LYS A 250 18.30 6.49 -7.17
N LEU A 251 19.56 6.92 -7.26
CA LEU A 251 20.26 7.60 -6.18
C LEU A 251 19.91 9.09 -6.19
N TYR A 252 19.50 9.60 -5.06
CA TYR A 252 19.28 11.02 -4.84
C TYR A 252 20.48 11.61 -4.10
N ARG A 253 20.99 12.73 -4.57
CA ARG A 253 22.09 13.46 -3.94
C ARG A 253 21.62 14.84 -3.53
N GLN A 254 22.11 15.34 -2.42
CA GLN A 254 21.89 16.72 -2.03
C GLN A 254 22.60 17.61 -3.04
N GLN A 255 21.89 18.51 -3.70
CA GLN A 255 22.55 19.52 -4.51
C GLN A 255 23.37 20.39 -3.56
N ALA A 256 24.66 20.52 -3.82
CA ALA A 256 25.47 21.52 -3.14
C ALA A 256 24.80 22.87 -3.40
N THR A 257 24.32 23.52 -2.36
CA THR A 257 23.92 24.93 -2.42
C THR A 257 25.19 25.69 -2.77
N SER A 258 25.32 26.10 -4.03
CA SER A 258 26.34 27.09 -4.38
C SER A 258 25.95 28.36 -3.62
N SER A 259 26.67 28.62 -2.52
CA SER A 259 26.67 29.94 -1.89
C SER A 259 27.18 30.94 -2.92
N LYS A 260 26.27 31.72 -3.48
CA LYS A 260 26.59 33.00 -4.11
C LYS A 260 26.40 34.09 -3.07
#